data_a9cc2058e114d4d9b1299b6fbdeeadf6
#
_entry.id   a9cc2058e114d4d9b1299b6fbdeeadf6
#
_cell.length_a   1.000
_cell.length_b   1.000
_cell.length_c   1.000
_cell.angle_alpha   90.00
_cell.angle_beta   90.00
_cell.angle_gamma   90.00
#
_symmetry.space_group_name_H-M   'P 1'
#
loop_
_entity.id
_entity.type
_entity.pdbx_description
1 polymer ?
#
loop_
_entity_poly.entity_id
_entity_poly.type
_entity_poly.pdbx_seq_one_letter_code
_entity_poly.pdbx_strand_id
1 'polypeptide(L)'
;MQRENFKSRTGFLLVSAGCAIGIGNVWRFPYVTGENGGGLFVLFYLAFLVLMGIPVLTMELAVGRASRKSAVLSYKTLEKPKSKWHIHGWLCMIGCYLLMMFYTPVLAWMLDYFYKFATGTFKSGM
;
A
#
# COMPACT_ATOMS: atom_id res chain seq x y z
N MET A 1 -5.64 21.10 18.50
CA MET A 1 -4.68 20.88 17.41
C MET A 1 -5.40 21.06 16.09
N GLN A 2 -5.05 22.09 15.32
CA GLN A 2 -5.56 22.25 13.96
C GLN A 2 -4.93 21.16 13.10
N ARG A 3 -5.76 20.35 12.46
CA ARG A 3 -5.30 19.27 11.58
C ARG A 3 -4.94 19.87 10.23
N GLU A 4 -3.74 19.57 9.73
CA GLU A 4 -3.32 19.99 8.41
C GLU A 4 -4.23 19.34 7.36
N ASN A 5 -4.75 20.15 6.45
CA ASN A 5 -5.56 19.72 5.32
C ASN A 5 -4.80 20.06 4.03
N PHE A 6 -4.90 19.19 3.05
CA PHE A 6 -4.35 19.47 1.71
C PHE A 6 -5.04 20.71 1.12
N LYS A 7 -4.27 21.75 0.83
CA LYS A 7 -4.79 23.00 0.26
C LYS A 7 -5.18 22.87 -1.22
N SER A 8 -4.67 21.85 -1.93
CA SER A 8 -4.96 21.62 -3.34
C SER A 8 -5.33 20.16 -3.64
N ARG A 9 -6.23 19.95 -4.60
CA ARG A 9 -6.58 18.61 -5.10
C ARG A 9 -5.39 17.91 -5.73
N THR A 10 -4.57 18.66 -6.47
CA THR A 10 -3.35 18.14 -7.12
C THR A 10 -2.34 17.65 -6.09
N GLY A 11 -2.14 18.40 -4.99
CA GLY A 11 -1.27 17.96 -3.90
C GLY A 11 -1.74 16.65 -3.26
N PHE A 12 -3.03 16.51 -3.02
CA PHE A 12 -3.61 15.26 -2.52
C PHE A 12 -3.38 14.09 -3.50
N LEU A 13 -3.64 14.29 -4.80
CA LEU A 13 -3.45 13.25 -5.82
C LEU A 13 -1.99 12.83 -5.95
N LEU A 14 -1.05 13.77 -5.95
CA LEU A 14 0.38 13.48 -6.03
C LEU A 14 0.88 12.70 -4.82
N VAL A 15 0.48 13.08 -3.62
CA VAL A 15 0.85 12.35 -2.41
C VAL A 15 0.23 10.95 -2.39
N SER A 16 -1.05 10.83 -2.78
CA SER A 16 -1.73 9.53 -2.86
C SER A 16 -1.09 8.62 -3.90
N ALA A 17 -0.74 9.15 -5.07
CA ALA A 17 -0.03 8.40 -6.11
C ALA A 17 1.37 7.97 -5.63
N GLY A 18 2.11 8.85 -4.97
CA GLY A 18 3.43 8.53 -4.40
C GLY A 18 3.35 7.44 -3.33
N CYS A 19 2.33 7.46 -2.50
CA CYS A 19 2.09 6.40 -1.51
C CYS A 19 1.66 5.06 -2.16
N ALA A 20 1.01 5.10 -3.32
CA ALA A 20 0.56 3.91 -4.03
C ALA A 20 1.70 3.19 -4.78
N ILE A 21 2.73 3.94 -5.22
CA ILE A 21 3.89 3.37 -5.92
C ILE A 21 4.84 2.76 -4.90
N GLY A 22 4.82 1.44 -4.79
CA GLY A 22 5.67 0.69 -3.88
C GLY A 22 6.59 -0.29 -4.63
N ILE A 23 7.50 -0.89 -3.88
CA ILE A 23 8.43 -1.93 -4.38
C ILE A 23 7.68 -3.08 -5.08
N GLY A 24 6.49 -3.42 -4.60
CA GLY A 24 5.65 -4.44 -5.21
C GLY A 24 5.30 -4.15 -6.67
N ASN A 25 5.09 -2.90 -7.02
CA ASN A 25 4.72 -2.50 -8.39
C ASN A 25 5.90 -2.61 -9.35
N VAL A 26 7.12 -2.34 -8.85
CA VAL A 26 8.33 -2.32 -9.69
C VAL A 26 8.95 -3.71 -9.80
N TRP A 27 8.92 -4.51 -8.74
CA TRP A 27 9.57 -5.81 -8.67
C TRP A 27 8.60 -6.98 -8.81
N ARG A 28 7.63 -7.09 -7.90
CA ARG A 28 6.78 -8.28 -7.82
C ARG A 28 5.74 -8.36 -8.94
N PHE A 29 5.12 -7.24 -9.29
CA PHE A 29 4.07 -7.22 -10.30
C PHE A 29 4.57 -7.64 -11.70
N PRO A 30 5.72 -7.11 -12.23
CA PRO A 30 6.26 -7.56 -13.51
C PRO A 30 6.64 -9.05 -13.50
N TYR A 31 7.24 -9.53 -12.41
CA TYR A 31 7.59 -10.94 -12.26
C TYR A 31 6.36 -11.85 -12.34
N VAL A 32 5.35 -11.60 -11.51
CA VAL A 32 4.10 -12.38 -11.50
C VAL A 32 3.37 -12.28 -12.84
N THR A 33 3.41 -11.13 -13.50
CA THR A 33 2.82 -10.95 -14.83
C THR A 33 3.51 -11.85 -15.87
N GLY A 34 4.83 -11.93 -15.85
CA GLY A 34 5.60 -12.81 -16.74
C GLY A 34 5.28 -14.27 -16.55
N GLU A 35 5.18 -14.73 -15.30
CA GLU A 35 4.89 -16.12 -14.93
C GLU A 35 3.45 -16.57 -15.25
N ASN A 36 2.49 -15.65 -15.26
CA ASN A 36 1.05 -15.97 -15.34
C ASN A 36 0.37 -15.54 -16.65
N GLY A 37 1.08 -15.60 -17.76
CA GLY A 37 0.50 -15.36 -19.09
C GLY A 37 0.47 -13.89 -19.53
N GLY A 38 1.30 -13.04 -18.92
CA GLY A 38 1.55 -11.67 -19.42
C GLY A 38 0.30 -10.81 -19.50
N GLY A 39 -0.09 -10.45 -20.73
CA GLY A 39 -1.21 -9.53 -20.97
C GLY A 39 -2.56 -10.02 -20.45
N LEU A 40 -2.82 -11.33 -20.47
CA LEU A 40 -4.07 -11.90 -19.94
C LEU A 40 -4.17 -11.69 -18.42
N PHE A 41 -3.08 -11.91 -17.70
CA PHE A 41 -3.01 -11.64 -16.26
C PHE A 41 -3.30 -10.16 -15.95
N VAL A 42 -2.71 -9.23 -16.72
CA VAL A 42 -2.94 -7.78 -16.55
C VAL A 42 -4.41 -7.43 -16.76
N LEU A 43 -5.06 -8.05 -17.76
CA LEU A 43 -6.47 -7.81 -18.04
C LEU A 43 -7.36 -8.25 -16.87
N PHE A 44 -7.15 -9.45 -16.33
CA PHE A 44 -7.84 -9.92 -15.13
C PHE A 44 -7.56 -9.03 -13.92
N TYR A 45 -6.30 -8.64 -13.72
CA TYR A 45 -5.92 -7.73 -12.65
C TYR A 45 -6.69 -6.40 -12.72
N LEU A 46 -6.78 -5.79 -13.91
CA LEU A 46 -7.54 -4.55 -14.11
C LEU A 46 -9.03 -4.74 -13.86
N ALA A 47 -9.62 -5.85 -14.28
CA ALA A 47 -11.02 -6.16 -14.01
C ALA A 47 -11.28 -6.25 -12.49
N PHE A 48 -10.45 -6.99 -11.75
CA PHE A 48 -10.57 -7.09 -10.30
C PHE A 48 -10.28 -5.77 -9.58
N LEU A 49 -9.34 -4.97 -10.08
CA LEU A 49 -9.06 -3.64 -9.53
C LEU A 49 -10.29 -2.73 -9.63
N VAL A 50 -11.01 -2.75 -10.73
CA VAL A 50 -12.24 -1.97 -10.90
C VAL A 50 -13.37 -2.53 -10.04
N LEU A 51 -13.59 -3.84 -10.07
CA LEU A 51 -14.73 -4.47 -9.38
C LEU A 51 -14.59 -4.49 -7.87
N MET A 52 -13.38 -4.69 -7.34
CA MET A 52 -13.13 -4.81 -5.91
C MET A 52 -12.33 -3.63 -5.36
N GLY A 53 -11.32 -3.15 -6.09
CA GLY A 53 -10.42 -2.09 -5.61
C GLY A 53 -11.15 -0.76 -5.40
N ILE A 54 -11.99 -0.33 -6.34
CA ILE A 54 -12.71 0.94 -6.22
C ILE A 54 -13.72 0.93 -5.07
N PRO A 55 -14.59 -0.10 -4.89
CA PRO A 55 -15.48 -0.16 -3.74
C PRO A 55 -14.75 -0.19 -2.40
N VAL A 56 -13.69 -0.99 -2.27
CA VAL A 56 -12.90 -1.07 -1.04
C VAL A 56 -12.26 0.28 -0.71
N LEU A 57 -11.62 0.91 -1.69
CA LEU A 57 -10.98 2.22 -1.51
C LEU A 57 -12.00 3.30 -1.11
N THR A 58 -13.17 3.31 -1.74
CA THR A 58 -14.24 4.28 -1.38
C THR A 58 -14.74 4.06 0.03
N MET A 59 -14.89 2.83 0.49
CA MET A 59 -15.28 2.52 1.88
C MET A 59 -14.21 2.97 2.87
N GLU A 60 -12.94 2.72 2.62
CA GLU A 60 -11.84 3.16 3.49
C GLU A 60 -11.73 4.69 3.58
N LEU A 61 -11.83 5.37 2.44
CA LEU A 61 -11.83 6.82 2.40
C LEU A 61 -13.06 7.43 3.11
N ALA A 62 -14.22 6.78 3.01
CA ALA A 62 -15.44 7.21 3.71
C ALA A 62 -15.27 7.11 5.23
N VAL A 63 -14.73 5.99 5.73
CA VAL A 63 -14.43 5.78 7.16
C VAL A 63 -13.40 6.81 7.65
N GLY A 64 -12.32 7.02 6.90
CA GLY A 64 -11.30 8.01 7.23
C GLY A 64 -11.85 9.44 7.29
N ARG A 65 -12.71 9.81 6.34
CA ARG A 65 -13.34 11.13 6.27
C ARG A 65 -14.36 11.34 7.39
N ALA A 66 -15.16 10.32 7.71
CA ALA A 66 -16.19 10.40 8.75
C ALA A 66 -15.59 10.53 10.15
N SER A 67 -14.56 9.76 10.45
CA SER A 67 -13.94 9.74 11.77
C SER A 67 -12.92 10.84 12.00
N ARG A 68 -12.17 11.22 10.97
CA ARG A 68 -11.02 12.13 11.04
C ARG A 68 -10.01 11.76 12.13
N LYS A 69 -9.84 10.47 12.41
CA LYS A 69 -8.95 9.93 13.45
C LYS A 69 -8.04 8.87 12.84
N SER A 70 -7.10 8.34 13.63
CA SER A 70 -6.27 7.20 13.24
C SER A 70 -7.13 5.95 13.05
N ALA A 71 -6.63 4.94 12.31
CA ALA A 71 -7.39 3.74 11.95
C ALA A 71 -8.10 3.09 13.15
N VAL A 72 -7.38 2.85 14.26
CA VAL A 72 -7.95 2.24 15.48
C VAL A 72 -9.06 3.09 16.09
N LEU A 73 -8.82 4.40 16.22
CA LEU A 73 -9.77 5.33 16.80
C LEU A 73 -10.96 5.60 15.87
N SER A 74 -10.78 5.46 14.57
CA SER A 74 -11.85 5.60 13.58
C SER A 74 -12.95 4.59 13.80
N TYR A 75 -12.58 3.32 13.85
CA TYR A 75 -13.55 2.24 14.09
C TYR A 75 -14.22 2.36 15.45
N LYS A 76 -13.45 2.67 16.52
CA LYS A 76 -14.00 2.88 17.85
C LYS A 76 -14.98 4.05 17.93
N THR A 77 -14.79 5.10 17.13
CA THR A 77 -15.67 6.28 17.15
C THR A 77 -16.94 6.07 16.33
N LEU A 78 -16.87 5.27 15.27
CA LEU A 78 -17.99 5.03 14.35
C LEU A 78 -18.80 3.79 14.73
N GLU A 79 -18.32 2.93 15.60
CA GLU A 79 -19.02 1.71 15.99
C GLU A 79 -20.28 2.02 16.81
N LYS A 80 -21.32 1.21 16.60
CA LYS A 80 -22.55 1.24 17.38
C LYS A 80 -22.33 0.59 18.76
N PRO A 81 -23.10 0.97 19.80
CA PRO A 81 -23.08 0.28 21.09
C PRO A 81 -23.26 -1.23 20.92
N LYS A 82 -22.43 -2.05 21.57
CA LYS A 82 -22.33 -3.52 21.46
C LYS A 82 -21.67 -4.06 20.19
N SER A 83 -21.16 -3.25 19.29
CA SER A 83 -20.38 -3.69 18.14
C SER A 83 -18.91 -3.93 18.54
N LYS A 84 -18.20 -4.78 17.80
CA LYS A 84 -16.78 -5.11 18.04
C LYS A 84 -15.89 -4.67 16.87
N TRP A 85 -16.31 -3.65 16.11
CA TRP A 85 -15.55 -3.16 14.94
C TRP A 85 -14.20 -2.53 15.30
N HIS A 86 -14.00 -2.10 16.55
CA HIS A 86 -12.69 -1.65 17.04
C HIS A 86 -11.60 -2.70 16.89
N ILE A 87 -11.94 -4.00 16.92
CA ILE A 87 -10.99 -5.10 16.72
C ILE A 87 -10.40 -5.04 15.31
N HIS A 88 -11.19 -4.67 14.30
CA HIS A 88 -10.70 -4.49 12.93
C HIS A 88 -9.59 -3.43 12.85
N GLY A 89 -9.72 -2.32 13.57
CA GLY A 89 -8.68 -1.30 13.65
C GLY A 89 -7.34 -1.83 14.20
N TRP A 90 -7.40 -2.69 15.21
CA TRP A 90 -6.21 -3.35 15.75
C TRP A 90 -5.62 -4.36 14.77
N LEU A 91 -6.45 -5.14 14.10
CA LEU A 91 -5.99 -6.07 13.05
C LEU A 91 -5.28 -5.34 11.90
N CYS A 92 -5.80 -4.20 11.45
CA CYS A 92 -5.15 -3.35 10.46
C CYS A 92 -3.77 -2.88 10.94
N MET A 93 -3.65 -2.49 12.21
CA MET A 93 -2.40 -2.03 12.79
C MET A 93 -1.35 -3.16 12.85
N ILE A 94 -1.75 -4.34 13.32
CA ILE A 94 -0.89 -5.53 13.32
C ILE A 94 -0.46 -5.88 11.89
N GLY A 95 -1.38 -5.84 10.92
CA GLY A 95 -1.09 -6.07 9.51
C GLY A 95 -0.04 -5.09 8.97
N CYS A 96 -0.12 -3.81 9.32
CA CYS A 96 0.88 -2.82 8.95
C CYS A 96 2.27 -3.14 9.55
N TYR A 97 2.34 -3.56 10.81
CA TYR A 97 3.61 -3.96 11.43
C TYR A 97 4.22 -5.19 10.75
N LEU A 98 3.43 -6.22 10.49
CA LEU A 98 3.90 -7.42 9.78
C LEU A 98 4.41 -7.07 8.36
N LEU A 99 3.71 -6.17 7.68
CA LEU A 99 4.11 -5.70 6.36
C LEU A 99 5.43 -4.93 6.41
N MET A 100 5.62 -4.05 7.39
CA MET A 100 6.89 -3.33 7.59
C MET A 100 8.05 -4.27 7.90
N MET A 101 7.83 -5.31 8.69
CA MET A 101 8.85 -6.34 8.96
C MET A 101 9.30 -7.05 7.67
N PHE A 102 8.39 -7.30 6.74
CA PHE A 102 8.71 -7.88 5.44
C PHE A 102 9.42 -6.89 4.50
N TYR A 103 8.99 -5.63 4.48
CA TYR A 103 9.58 -4.62 3.58
C TYR A 103 11.01 -4.24 3.93
N THR A 104 11.38 -4.27 5.20
CA THR A 104 12.72 -3.89 5.66
C THR A 104 13.84 -4.75 5.03
N PRO A 105 13.79 -6.09 5.03
CA PRO A 105 14.76 -6.93 4.33
C PRO A 105 14.80 -6.69 2.82
N VAL A 106 13.65 -6.49 2.19
CA VAL A 106 13.58 -6.24 0.74
C VAL A 106 14.26 -4.92 0.38
N LEU A 107 14.07 -3.89 1.20
CA LEU A 107 14.76 -2.61 1.03
C LEU A 107 16.28 -2.76 1.19
N ALA A 108 16.73 -3.53 2.18
CA ALA A 108 18.14 -3.82 2.38
C ALA A 108 18.76 -4.53 1.16
N TRP A 109 18.06 -5.51 0.57
CA TRP A 109 18.51 -6.15 -0.67
C TRP A 109 18.61 -5.18 -1.84
N MET A 110 17.65 -4.28 -2.01
CA MET A 110 17.70 -3.27 -3.06
C MET A 110 18.90 -2.34 -2.90
N LEU A 111 19.21 -1.92 -1.68
CA LEU A 111 20.39 -1.11 -1.39
C LEU A 111 21.69 -1.87 -1.66
N ASP A 112 21.77 -3.16 -1.32
CA ASP A 112 22.91 -4.02 -1.61
C ASP A 112 23.11 -4.19 -3.13
N TYR A 113 22.05 -4.41 -3.88
CA TYR A 113 22.10 -4.45 -5.34
C TYR A 113 22.56 -3.15 -5.96
N PHE A 114 22.03 -2.03 -5.47
CA PHE A 114 22.45 -0.70 -5.93
C PHE A 114 23.95 -0.47 -5.66
N TYR A 115 24.44 -0.81 -4.46
CA TYR A 115 25.84 -0.71 -4.09
C TYR A 115 26.74 -1.57 -4.99
N LYS A 116 26.38 -2.83 -5.21
CA LYS A 116 27.11 -3.76 -6.09
C LYS A 116 27.14 -3.30 -7.53
N PHE A 117 26.04 -2.71 -8.00
CA PHE A 117 25.97 -2.15 -9.34
C PHE A 117 26.87 -0.90 -9.47
N ALA A 118 26.82 0.01 -8.51
CA ALA A 118 27.63 1.23 -8.48
C ALA A 118 29.15 0.93 -8.39
N THR A 119 29.52 -0.09 -7.63
CA THR A 119 30.93 -0.53 -7.49
C THR A 119 31.41 -1.42 -8.61
N GLY A 120 30.56 -1.79 -9.56
CA GLY A 120 30.91 -2.64 -10.71
C GLY A 120 31.20 -4.10 -10.35
N THR A 121 30.84 -4.55 -9.15
CA THR A 121 31.09 -5.91 -8.65
C THR A 121 30.37 -6.98 -9.51
N PHE A 122 29.29 -6.61 -10.20
CA PHE A 122 28.59 -7.51 -11.15
C PHE A 122 29.38 -7.82 -12.42
N LYS A 123 30.44 -7.06 -12.76
CA LYS A 123 31.27 -7.32 -13.96
C LYS A 123 32.26 -8.46 -13.77
N SER A 124 32.45 -8.93 -12.56
CA SER A 124 33.48 -9.90 -12.20
C SER A 124 33.01 -11.37 -12.19
N GLY A 125 31.77 -11.66 -12.57
CA GLY A 125 31.17 -12.98 -12.39
C GLY A 125 30.37 -13.53 -13.58
N MET A 126 30.58 -13.02 -14.80
CA MET A 126 30.10 -13.67 -16.05
C MET A 126 31.25 -14.04 -16.91
#